data_11b0e2ef4869c47e6f48a4f39d6dd615
#
_entry.id   11b0e2ef4869c47e6f48a4f39d6dd615
#
_cell.length_a   1.000
_cell.length_b   1.000
_cell.length_c   1.000
_cell.angle_alpha   90.00
_cell.angle_beta   90.00
_cell.angle_gamma   90.00
#
_symmetry.space_group_name_H-M   'P 1'
#
loop_
_entity.id
_entity.type
_entity.pdbx_description
1 polymer ?
#
loop_
_entity_poly.entity_id
_entity_poly.type
_entity_poly.pdbx_seq_one_letter_code
_entity_poly.pdbx_strand_id
1 'polypeptide(L)'
;IGKRTIESFKPDGVAIFTTQFEDQTAETVLVFDGDPVQGEALSLTHCGRCHVINETNRMKGMGQTPSFALMRTFDDWDNRFATFFVLNPHPSFTQISGITEAFAAHLPPAIVPLEITQDEIDHILSYVATIAPADLGVPLQSQ
;
A
#
# COMPACT_ATOMS: atom_id res chain seq x y z
N ILE A 1 17.46 1.97 8.37
CA ILE A 1 17.50 1.50 8.31
C ILE A 1 17.97 0.83 8.61
N GLY A 2 17.86 0.69 8.78
CA GLY A 2 18.18 0.02 8.93
C GLY A 2 18.65 -0.81 9.35
N LYS A 3 19.06 -1.03 9.39
CA LYS A 3 19.41 -1.80 9.48
C LYS A 3 20.08 -2.14 10.24
N ARG A 4 20.21 -2.17 10.64
CA ARG A 4 20.67 -2.56 11.12
C ARG A 4 21.08 -3.15 11.74
N THR A 5 21.21 -3.05 11.91
CA THR A 5 21.43 -3.71 12.39
C THR A 5 21.71 -4.35 12.93
N ILE A 6 22.02 -4.38 13.17
CA ILE A 6 22.30 -5.07 13.52
C ILE A 6 22.83 -5.49 14.09
N GLU A 7 23.06 -5.26 14.18
CA GLU A 7 23.53 -5.71 14.56
C GLU A 7 23.99 -6.11 15.23
N SER A 8 24.13 -5.97 15.51
CA SER A 8 24.49 -6.41 15.95
C SER A 8 24.78 -6.98 16.53
N PHE A 9 24.89 -6.96 16.72
CA PHE A 9 25.14 -7.69 17.00
C PHE A 9 25.69 -8.20 17.62
N LYS A 10 26.14 -8.40 17.83
CA LYS A 10 26.67 -9.00 18.16
C LYS A 10 27.38 -9.54 18.54
N PRO A 11 27.88 -9.45 19.05
CA PRO A 11 28.55 -10.03 19.03
C PRO A 11 28.90 -10.97 19.46
N ASP A 12 29.07 -11.06 20.00
CA ASP A 12 29.30 -11.98 20.14
C ASP A 12 29.07 -12.84 19.82
N GLY A 13 29.02 -12.59 19.70
CA GLY A 13 28.87 -13.31 19.09
C GLY A 13 28.44 -13.96 18.80
N VAL A 14 28.53 -13.83 18.75
CA VAL A 14 28.00 -14.42 18.24
C VAL A 14 27.43 -14.91 17.86
N ALA A 15 27.51 -14.77 18.09
CA ALA A 15 26.90 -15.25 17.54
C ALA A 15 26.20 -15.52 17.23
N ILE A 16 26.17 -15.33 17.42
CA ILE A 16 25.41 -15.57 16.93
C ILE A 16 24.92 -15.79 16.36
N PHE A 17 24.97 -15.82 16.07
CA PHE A 17 24.36 -16.15 15.21
C PHE A 17 23.81 -16.76 14.74
N THR A 18 23.99 -16.93 14.94
CA THR A 18 23.43 -17.53 14.37
C THR A 18 22.69 -17.95 13.98
N THR A 19 22.56 -17.95 14.11
CA THR A 19 21.78 -18.27 13.61
C THR A 19 21.05 -18.39 13.21
N GLN A 20 20.91 -18.31 13.19
CA GLN A 20 20.16 -18.31 12.63
C GLN A 20 19.55 -18.36 11.84
N PHE A 21 19.56 -18.59 11.56
CA PHE A 21 18.96 -18.69 10.68
C PHE A 21 18.02 -19.10 10.19
N GLU A 22 17.78 -19.46 10.30
CA GLU A 22 16.84 -19.86 9.98
C GLU A 22 15.79 -19.17 9.89
N ASP A 23 15.56 -18.52 10.26
CA ASP A 23 14.61 -17.84 10.11
C ASP A 23 14.60 -17.04 8.97
N GLN A 24 15.02 -17.34 7.99
CA GLN A 24 14.97 -16.78 6.78
C GLN A 24 13.66 -16.69 6.19
N THR A 25 12.76 -17.50 6.67
CA THR A 25 11.40 -17.43 6.23
C THR A 25 10.61 -16.45 7.05
N ALA A 26 11.23 -15.79 8.00
CA ALA A 26 10.54 -14.76 8.76
C ALA A 26 10.13 -13.65 7.81
N GLU A 27 8.85 -13.32 7.79
CA GLU A 27 8.38 -12.22 6.99
C GLU A 27 8.89 -10.91 7.55
N THR A 28 9.29 -10.04 6.65
CA THR A 28 9.60 -8.67 7.04
C THR A 28 8.28 -7.98 7.33
N VAL A 29 8.13 -7.53 8.56
CA VAL A 29 6.94 -6.78 8.94
C VAL A 29 7.19 -5.32 8.60
N LEU A 30 6.43 -4.81 7.65
CA LEU A 30 6.53 -3.42 7.28
C LEU A 30 5.70 -2.61 8.26
N VAL A 31 6.32 -1.64 8.89
CA VAL A 31 5.67 -0.78 9.87
C VAL A 31 5.54 0.60 9.24
N PHE A 32 4.34 1.11 9.24
CA PHE A 32 4.04 2.43 8.70
C PHE A 32 3.58 3.33 9.83
N ASP A 33 3.86 4.63 9.70
CA ASP A 33 3.60 5.59 10.77
C ASP A 33 2.16 6.04 10.85
N GLY A 34 1.31 5.61 9.94
CA GLY A 34 -0.06 6.06 9.90
C GLY A 34 -0.98 5.34 10.87
N ASP A 35 -2.22 5.80 10.93
CA ASP A 35 -3.28 5.23 11.75
C ASP A 35 -4.15 4.35 10.86
N PRO A 36 -4.18 3.03 11.10
CA PRO A 36 -4.94 2.13 10.22
C PRO A 36 -6.46 2.36 10.29
N VAL A 37 -6.98 2.88 11.40
CA VAL A 37 -8.41 3.17 11.48
C VAL A 37 -8.76 4.33 10.54
N GLN A 38 -7.96 5.39 10.55
CA GLN A 38 -8.13 6.48 9.60
C GLN A 38 -7.89 6.00 8.18
N GLY A 39 -6.90 5.12 8.00
CA GLY A 39 -6.59 4.56 6.70
C GLY A 39 -7.75 3.80 6.10
N GLU A 40 -8.48 3.04 6.91
CA GLU A 40 -9.67 2.34 6.42
C GLU A 40 -10.72 3.33 5.94
N ALA A 41 -11.01 4.35 6.76
CA ALA A 41 -12.02 5.34 6.40
C ALA A 41 -11.63 6.09 5.13
N LEU A 42 -10.36 6.48 5.01
CA LEU A 42 -9.86 7.17 3.82
C LEU A 42 -9.93 6.27 2.59
N SER A 43 -9.57 5.00 2.75
CA SER A 43 -9.63 4.05 1.64
C SER A 43 -11.06 3.88 1.13
N LEU A 44 -12.01 3.72 2.05
CA LEU A 44 -13.42 3.58 1.66
C LEU A 44 -13.93 4.84 0.98
N THR A 45 -13.54 6.02 1.48
CA THR A 45 -14.00 7.30 0.93
C THR A 45 -13.42 7.58 -0.44
N HIS A 46 -12.10 7.42 -0.58
CA HIS A 46 -11.40 7.84 -1.80
C HIS A 46 -11.23 6.71 -2.80
N CYS A 47 -10.87 5.54 -2.35
CA CYS A 47 -10.54 4.43 -3.23
C CYS A 47 -11.73 3.52 -3.47
N GLY A 48 -12.68 3.52 -2.54
CA GLY A 48 -13.84 2.64 -2.61
C GLY A 48 -14.79 2.95 -3.74
N ARG A 49 -14.57 4.07 -4.44
CA ARG A 49 -15.37 4.39 -5.62
C ARG A 49 -15.10 3.42 -6.76
N CYS A 50 -13.91 2.85 -6.79
CA CYS A 50 -13.49 1.95 -7.87
C CYS A 50 -13.01 0.60 -7.37
N HIS A 51 -12.34 0.59 -6.22
CA HIS A 51 -11.74 -0.62 -5.66
C HIS A 51 -12.63 -1.21 -4.57
N VAL A 52 -12.66 -2.54 -4.51
CA VAL A 52 -13.20 -3.19 -3.31
C VAL A 52 -12.15 -3.10 -2.23
N ILE A 53 -12.51 -2.47 -1.12
CA ILE A 53 -11.62 -2.25 0.00
C ILE A 53 -11.73 -3.42 0.99
N ASN A 54 -12.96 -3.70 1.42
CA ASN A 54 -13.24 -4.78 2.37
C ASN A 54 -14.70 -5.17 2.22
N GLU A 55 -15.22 -5.94 3.20
CA GLU A 55 -16.60 -6.42 3.14
C GLU A 55 -17.62 -5.29 3.06
N THR A 56 -17.29 -4.12 3.62
CA THR A 56 -18.22 -2.98 3.65
C THR A 56 -18.64 -2.57 2.25
N ASN A 57 -17.72 -2.59 1.29
CA ASN A 57 -18.03 -2.15 -0.08
C ASN A 57 -17.81 -3.24 -1.13
N ARG A 58 -17.88 -4.52 -0.72
CA ARG A 58 -17.51 -5.61 -1.61
C ARG A 58 -18.35 -5.69 -2.89
N MET A 59 -19.55 -5.11 -2.87
CA MET A 59 -20.42 -5.13 -4.04
C MET A 59 -20.35 -3.85 -4.87
N LYS A 60 -19.46 -2.93 -4.50
CA LYS A 60 -19.41 -1.62 -5.16
C LYS A 60 -18.19 -1.40 -6.03
N GLY A 61 -17.27 -2.35 -6.07
CA GLY A 61 -16.08 -2.21 -6.90
C GLY A 61 -16.41 -2.28 -8.38
N MET A 62 -15.54 -1.70 -9.19
CA MET A 62 -15.66 -1.80 -10.63
C MET A 62 -15.03 -3.11 -11.08
N GLY A 63 -15.66 -3.77 -12.05
CA GLY A 63 -15.36 -5.15 -12.37
C GLY A 63 -13.91 -5.48 -12.67
N GLN A 64 -13.18 -4.59 -13.32
CA GLN A 64 -11.80 -4.86 -13.70
C GLN A 64 -10.79 -4.18 -12.80
N THR A 65 -11.25 -3.47 -11.78
CA THR A 65 -10.38 -2.77 -10.86
C THR A 65 -10.00 -3.74 -9.73
N PRO A 66 -8.71 -3.95 -9.47
CA PRO A 66 -8.31 -4.92 -8.47
C PRO A 66 -8.73 -4.51 -7.06
N SER A 67 -9.12 -5.48 -6.26
CA SER A 67 -9.41 -5.23 -4.85
C SER A 67 -8.11 -4.98 -4.10
N PHE A 68 -8.21 -4.37 -2.92
CA PHE A 68 -7.06 -4.18 -2.07
C PHE A 68 -6.44 -5.52 -1.66
N ALA A 69 -7.28 -6.52 -1.38
CA ALA A 69 -6.76 -7.85 -1.02
C ALA A 69 -5.97 -8.47 -2.16
N LEU A 70 -6.43 -8.27 -3.41
CA LEU A 70 -5.67 -8.77 -4.55
C LEU A 70 -4.34 -8.04 -4.68
N MET A 71 -4.34 -6.72 -4.50
CA MET A 71 -3.11 -5.96 -4.61
C MET A 71 -2.10 -6.31 -3.51
N ARG A 72 -2.58 -6.77 -2.36
CA ARG A 72 -1.70 -7.24 -1.29
C ARG A 72 -0.92 -8.49 -1.66
N THR A 73 -1.29 -9.18 -2.73
CA THR A 73 -0.53 -10.35 -3.18
C THR A 73 0.73 -9.99 -3.94
N PHE A 74 0.91 -8.74 -4.35
CA PHE A 74 2.11 -8.33 -5.06
C PHE A 74 3.26 -8.10 -4.09
N ASP A 75 4.47 -8.46 -4.50
CA ASP A 75 5.65 -8.27 -3.67
C ASP A 75 5.91 -6.79 -3.37
N ASP A 76 5.58 -5.93 -4.32
CA ASP A 76 5.84 -4.48 -4.21
C ASP A 76 4.56 -3.70 -3.89
N TRP A 77 3.62 -4.33 -3.17
CA TRP A 77 2.33 -3.69 -2.90
C TRP A 77 2.50 -2.34 -2.20
N ASP A 78 3.44 -2.27 -1.26
CA ASP A 78 3.63 -1.04 -0.50
C ASP A 78 4.07 0.10 -1.40
N ASN A 79 4.96 -0.16 -2.33
CA ASN A 79 5.40 0.85 -3.27
C ASN A 79 4.27 1.28 -4.20
N ARG A 80 3.44 0.32 -4.64
CA ARG A 80 2.31 0.65 -5.50
C ARG A 80 1.31 1.55 -4.79
N PHE A 81 1.05 1.29 -3.51
CA PHE A 81 0.15 2.16 -2.75
C PHE A 81 0.79 3.51 -2.45
N ALA A 82 2.09 3.53 -2.18
CA ALA A 82 2.77 4.79 -1.88
C ALA A 82 2.86 5.71 -3.09
N THR A 83 2.86 5.15 -4.30
CA THR A 83 3.05 5.93 -5.52
C THR A 83 1.87 5.79 -6.49
N PHE A 84 0.69 5.42 -5.99
CA PHE A 84 -0.45 5.14 -6.86
C PHE A 84 -0.78 6.32 -7.79
N PHE A 85 -0.51 7.53 -7.33
CA PHE A 85 -0.89 8.73 -8.06
C PHE A 85 -0.11 8.92 -9.37
N VAL A 86 0.98 8.16 -9.57
CA VAL A 86 1.68 8.17 -10.85
C VAL A 86 1.35 6.95 -11.71
N LEU A 87 0.53 6.03 -11.19
CA LEU A 87 0.14 4.82 -11.91
C LEU A 87 -1.23 5.03 -12.57
N ASN A 88 -1.31 4.76 -13.86
CA ASN A 88 -2.55 4.96 -14.61
C ASN A 88 -3.68 4.12 -14.03
N PRO A 89 -4.90 4.62 -13.99
CA PRO A 89 -5.35 5.92 -14.52
C PRO A 89 -5.33 7.07 -13.50
N HIS A 90 -4.74 6.88 -12.33
CA HIS A 90 -4.82 7.81 -11.21
C HIS A 90 -4.33 9.23 -11.53
N PRO A 91 -3.26 9.43 -12.34
CA PRO A 91 -2.77 10.80 -12.55
C PRO A 91 -3.84 11.75 -13.10
N SER A 92 -4.78 11.21 -13.87
CA SER A 92 -5.78 12.07 -14.52
C SER A 92 -6.83 12.64 -13.57
N PHE A 93 -6.88 12.15 -12.32
CA PHE A 93 -7.91 12.62 -11.38
C PHE A 93 -7.39 12.75 -9.94
N THR A 94 -6.08 12.68 -9.73
CA THR A 94 -5.53 12.67 -8.37
C THR A 94 -4.61 13.85 -8.15
N GLN A 95 -4.73 14.49 -6.99
CA GLN A 95 -3.81 15.53 -6.56
C GLN A 95 -3.34 15.24 -5.15
N ILE A 96 -2.02 15.24 -4.98
CA ILE A 96 -1.39 15.07 -3.67
C ILE A 96 -0.81 16.43 -3.29
N SER A 97 -1.28 16.97 -2.18
CA SER A 97 -0.87 18.29 -1.73
C SER A 97 0.65 18.37 -1.61
N GLY A 98 1.24 19.34 -2.29
CA GLY A 98 2.67 19.56 -2.24
C GLY A 98 3.50 18.62 -3.11
N ILE A 99 2.89 17.64 -3.77
CA ILE A 99 3.59 16.62 -4.55
C ILE A 99 3.25 16.74 -6.02
N THR A 100 1.94 16.73 -6.36
CA THR A 100 1.52 16.78 -7.77
C THR A 100 1.15 18.20 -8.15
N GLU A 101 1.18 18.47 -9.46
CA GLU A 101 0.80 19.78 -9.97
C GLU A 101 -0.69 19.82 -10.21
N ALA A 102 -1.21 21.03 -10.31
CA ALA A 102 -2.61 21.25 -10.63
C ALA A 102 -2.92 20.70 -12.02
N PHE A 103 -4.17 20.30 -12.22
CA PHE A 103 -4.60 19.86 -13.55
C PHE A 103 -4.48 21.00 -14.55
N ALA A 104 -4.02 20.68 -15.76
CA ALA A 104 -3.96 21.68 -16.81
C ALA A 104 -5.37 22.13 -17.16
N ALA A 105 -5.52 23.43 -17.46
CA ALA A 105 -6.84 23.99 -17.73
C ALA A 105 -7.54 23.31 -18.91
N HIS A 106 -6.76 22.81 -19.88
CA HIS A 106 -7.31 22.17 -21.06
C HIS A 106 -7.52 20.67 -20.89
N LEU A 107 -7.16 20.14 -19.72
CA LEU A 107 -7.31 18.71 -19.41
C LEU A 107 -7.92 18.57 -18.01
N PRO A 108 -9.17 19.01 -17.84
CA PRO A 108 -9.81 18.89 -16.53
C PRO A 108 -10.03 17.41 -16.19
N PRO A 109 -10.10 17.07 -14.91
CA PRO A 109 -10.34 15.68 -14.53
C PRO A 109 -11.71 15.22 -15.00
N ALA A 110 -11.80 13.97 -15.43
CA ALA A 110 -13.04 13.40 -15.94
C ALA A 110 -14.01 13.03 -14.82
N ILE A 111 -13.54 12.91 -13.60
CA ILE A 111 -14.38 12.57 -12.44
C ILE A 111 -14.03 13.54 -11.33
N VAL A 112 -14.80 13.48 -10.25
CA VAL A 112 -14.49 14.29 -9.07
C VAL A 112 -13.07 13.98 -8.62
N PRO A 113 -12.21 15.00 -8.54
CA PRO A 113 -10.81 14.75 -8.19
C PRO A 113 -10.62 14.10 -6.83
N LEU A 114 -9.63 13.24 -6.75
CA LEU A 114 -9.16 12.69 -5.50
C LEU A 114 -8.11 13.67 -4.96
N GLU A 115 -8.38 14.27 -3.81
CA GLU A 115 -7.45 15.20 -3.18
C GLU A 115 -7.06 14.61 -1.84
N ILE A 116 -5.77 14.36 -1.66
CA ILE A 116 -5.28 13.63 -0.51
C ILE A 116 -3.89 14.15 -0.15
N THR A 117 -3.52 14.03 1.11
CA THR A 117 -2.20 14.46 1.58
C THR A 117 -1.27 13.27 1.71
N GLN A 118 0.02 13.57 1.85
CA GLN A 118 1.00 12.52 2.08
C GLN A 118 0.71 11.79 3.40
N ASP A 119 0.31 12.52 4.44
CA ASP A 119 -0.03 11.89 5.72
C ASP A 119 -1.19 10.92 5.57
N GLU A 120 -2.17 11.30 4.75
CA GLU A 120 -3.31 10.42 4.51
C GLU A 120 -2.91 9.16 3.75
N ILE A 121 -1.93 9.27 2.86
CA ILE A 121 -1.39 8.09 2.19
C ILE A 121 -0.74 7.17 3.23
N ASP A 122 -0.03 7.74 4.20
CA ASP A 122 0.59 6.93 5.25
C ASP A 122 -0.47 6.20 6.09
N HIS A 123 -1.59 6.86 6.37
CA HIS A 123 -2.71 6.20 7.06
C HIS A 123 -3.24 5.04 6.22
N ILE A 124 -3.41 5.25 4.91
CA ILE A 124 -3.89 4.20 4.02
C ILE A 124 -2.91 3.02 3.99
N LEU A 125 -1.61 3.30 3.89
CA LEU A 125 -0.59 2.25 3.91
C LEU A 125 -0.66 1.43 5.20
N SER A 126 -0.85 2.10 6.34
CA SER A 126 -0.97 1.41 7.62
C SER A 126 -2.18 0.49 7.64
N TYR A 127 -3.28 0.93 7.05
CA TYR A 127 -4.46 0.09 6.96
C TYR A 127 -4.24 -1.08 6.01
N VAL A 128 -3.69 -0.81 4.81
CA VAL A 128 -3.49 -1.87 3.81
C VAL A 128 -2.60 -2.97 4.36
N ALA A 129 -1.61 -2.60 5.18
CA ALA A 129 -0.74 -3.59 5.82
C ALA A 129 -1.50 -4.57 6.69
N THR A 130 -2.70 -4.21 7.17
CA THR A 130 -3.52 -5.12 7.98
C THR A 130 -4.38 -6.05 7.15
N ILE A 131 -4.48 -5.83 5.85
CA ILE A 131 -5.33 -6.62 4.97
C ILE A 131 -4.63 -7.92 4.61
N ALA A 132 -5.32 -9.04 4.81
CA ALA A 132 -4.78 -10.32 4.38
C ALA A 132 -4.76 -10.38 2.85
N PRO A 133 -3.67 -10.84 2.24
CA PRO A 133 -3.65 -11.03 0.79
C PRO A 133 -4.73 -12.02 0.36
N ALA A 134 -5.29 -11.79 -0.83
CA ALA A 134 -6.30 -12.68 -1.37
C ALA A 134 -5.70 -14.07 -1.56
N ASP A 135 -6.52 -15.08 -1.29
CA ASP A 135 -6.11 -16.46 -1.49
C ASP A 135 -6.41 -16.85 -2.95
N LEU A 136 -5.37 -16.93 -3.74
CA LEU A 136 -5.50 -17.24 -5.16
C LEU A 136 -5.22 -18.72 -5.46
N GLY A 137 -4.93 -19.51 -4.43
CA GLY A 137 -4.63 -20.90 -4.59
C GLY A 137 -3.23 -21.19 -5.08
N VAL A 138 -2.63 -20.27 -5.83
CA VAL A 138 -1.24 -20.37 -6.28
C VAL A 138 -0.62 -18.97 -6.18
N PRO A 139 0.70 -18.88 -6.00
CA PRO A 139 1.35 -17.57 -5.94
C PRO A 139 1.23 -16.83 -7.26
N LEU A 140 1.01 -15.51 -7.18
CA LEU A 140 1.04 -14.67 -8.35
C LEU A 140 2.47 -14.52 -8.82
N GLN A 141 2.63 -14.57 -10.14
CA GLN A 141 3.94 -14.35 -10.73
C GLN A 141 4.06 -12.88 -11.11
N SER A 142 5.11 -12.26 -10.63
CA SER A 142 5.40 -10.89 -11.04
C SER A 142 5.82 -10.83 -12.49
N GLN A 143 5.33 -9.83 -13.19
CA GLN A 143 5.73 -9.62 -14.58
C GLN A 143 6.68 -8.47 -14.71
#